data_422f23fcf9d1cefe28a916ee590046c7
#
_entry.id   422f23fcf9d1cefe28a916ee590046c7
#
_cell.length_a   1.000
_cell.length_b   1.000
_cell.length_c   1.000
_cell.angle_alpha   90.00
_cell.angle_beta   90.00
_cell.angle_gamma   90.00
#
_symmetry.space_group_name_H-M   'P 1'
#
loop_
_entity.id
_entity.type
_entity.pdbx_description
1 polymer ?
#
loop_
_entity_poly.entity_id
_entity_poly.type
_entity_poly.pdbx_seq_one_letter_code
_entity_poly.pdbx_strand_id
1 'polypeptide(L)'
;MLKQVTIQDLELLYHIETTCFPIQEAASYQSLKERLAVYHEGFEIFYIAHQAIGYIGGLRNNECNLPDSMYENAFLHQENGKYQMIFSVCILPEYRGHGYAREMVKEYVEQRKNDVDGFILACKDHLIPFYESCGVKFVKVS
;
A
#
# COMPACT_ATOMS: atom_id res chain seq x y z
N MET A 1 -4.50 9.91 -9.94
CA MET A 1 -5.58 10.14 -8.96
C MET A 1 -5.98 8.83 -8.29
N LEU A 2 -6.00 8.82 -6.96
CA LEU A 2 -6.37 7.65 -6.19
C LEU A 2 -7.89 7.49 -6.07
N LYS A 3 -8.34 6.25 -6.16
CA LYS A 3 -9.73 5.88 -5.85
C LYS A 3 -9.73 4.71 -4.88
N GLN A 4 -10.51 4.83 -3.83
CA GLN A 4 -10.67 3.77 -2.85
C GLN A 4 -11.29 2.53 -3.50
N VAL A 5 -10.76 1.36 -3.15
CA VAL A 5 -11.25 0.11 -3.72
C VAL A 5 -12.48 -0.39 -2.98
N THR A 6 -13.22 -1.27 -3.67
CA THR A 6 -14.25 -2.08 -3.04
C THR A 6 -13.83 -3.55 -3.15
N ILE A 7 -14.59 -4.44 -2.53
CA ILE A 7 -14.33 -5.88 -2.64
C ILE A 7 -14.37 -6.35 -4.10
N GLN A 8 -15.15 -5.67 -4.94
CA GLN A 8 -15.28 -6.00 -6.35
C GLN A 8 -14.01 -5.71 -7.17
N ASP A 9 -13.07 -4.93 -6.62
CA ASP A 9 -11.82 -4.61 -7.30
C ASP A 9 -10.72 -5.64 -7.05
N LEU A 10 -11.02 -6.73 -6.35
CA LEU A 10 -10.03 -7.74 -5.97
C LEU A 10 -9.24 -8.30 -7.16
N GLU A 11 -9.95 -8.62 -8.25
CA GLU A 11 -9.30 -9.17 -9.44
C GLU A 11 -8.28 -8.18 -10.02
N LEU A 12 -8.65 -6.91 -10.09
CA LEU A 12 -7.77 -5.87 -10.60
C LEU A 12 -6.55 -5.68 -9.69
N LEU A 13 -6.77 -5.64 -8.37
CA LEU A 13 -5.66 -5.54 -7.42
C LEU A 13 -4.69 -6.71 -7.56
N TYR A 14 -5.23 -7.93 -7.67
CA TYR A 14 -4.41 -9.12 -7.81
C TYR A 14 -3.60 -9.09 -9.11
N HIS A 15 -4.21 -8.63 -10.20
CA HIS A 15 -3.51 -8.47 -11.46
C HIS A 15 -2.33 -7.50 -11.33
N ILE A 16 -2.54 -6.35 -10.70
CA ILE A 16 -1.48 -5.36 -10.49
C ILE A 16 -0.37 -5.95 -9.61
N GLU A 17 -0.74 -6.59 -8.50
CA GLU A 17 0.20 -7.19 -7.57
C GLU A 17 1.10 -8.22 -8.26
N THR A 18 0.50 -9.15 -9.00
CA THR A 18 1.26 -10.23 -9.64
C THR A 18 2.03 -9.76 -10.87
N THR A 19 1.65 -8.65 -11.46
CA THR A 19 2.42 -8.03 -12.55
C THR A 19 3.65 -7.30 -12.01
N CYS A 20 3.52 -6.67 -10.83
CA CYS A 20 4.57 -5.84 -10.26
C CYS A 20 5.60 -6.62 -9.45
N PHE A 21 5.20 -7.75 -8.85
CA PHE A 21 6.08 -8.51 -7.95
C PHE A 21 6.26 -9.93 -8.45
N PRO A 22 7.49 -10.51 -8.26
CA PRO A 22 7.68 -11.93 -8.54
C PRO A 22 6.82 -12.77 -7.60
N ILE A 23 6.51 -14.00 -8.02
CA ILE A 23 5.56 -14.86 -7.30
C ILE A 23 5.99 -15.11 -5.83
N GLN A 24 7.29 -15.08 -5.56
CA GLN A 24 7.82 -15.29 -4.21
C GLN A 24 7.51 -14.12 -3.27
N GLU A 25 7.28 -12.92 -3.83
CA GLU A 25 7.06 -11.69 -3.06
C GLU A 25 5.61 -11.21 -3.14
N ALA A 26 4.89 -11.57 -4.20
CA ALA A 26 3.53 -11.12 -4.40
C ALA A 26 2.60 -11.70 -3.34
N ALA A 27 1.68 -10.86 -2.85
CA ALA A 27 0.61 -11.34 -1.98
C ALA A 27 -0.28 -12.31 -2.75
N SER A 28 -0.75 -13.36 -2.09
CA SER A 28 -1.66 -14.31 -2.70
C SER A 28 -3.04 -13.70 -2.88
N TYR A 29 -3.83 -14.31 -3.78
CA TYR A 29 -5.22 -13.90 -3.98
C TYR A 29 -5.99 -13.95 -2.65
N GLN A 30 -5.80 -15.01 -1.88
CA GLN A 30 -6.49 -15.17 -0.59
C GLN A 30 -6.08 -14.08 0.40
N SER A 31 -4.79 -13.72 0.46
CA SER A 31 -4.33 -12.65 1.34
C SER A 31 -4.96 -11.31 0.97
N LEU A 32 -4.99 -10.97 -0.31
CA LEU A 32 -5.62 -9.74 -0.77
C LEU A 32 -7.10 -9.73 -0.47
N LYS A 33 -7.78 -10.86 -0.67
CA LYS A 33 -9.20 -11.00 -0.37
C LYS A 33 -9.48 -10.73 1.10
N GLU A 34 -8.69 -11.28 1.99
CA GLU A 34 -8.82 -11.08 3.43
C GLU A 34 -8.56 -9.64 3.83
N ARG A 35 -7.52 -9.01 3.26
CA ARG A 35 -7.20 -7.62 3.52
C ARG A 35 -8.35 -6.69 3.12
N LEU A 36 -8.93 -6.92 1.95
CA LEU A 36 -10.05 -6.11 1.48
C LEU A 36 -11.31 -6.34 2.32
N ALA A 37 -11.55 -7.57 2.76
CA ALA A 37 -12.68 -7.88 3.62
C ALA A 37 -12.58 -7.15 4.96
N VAL A 38 -11.36 -7.02 5.50
CA VAL A 38 -11.11 -6.38 6.79
C VAL A 38 -11.05 -4.86 6.66
N TYR A 39 -10.38 -4.35 5.61
CA TYR A 39 -10.10 -2.92 5.50
C TYR A 39 -9.89 -2.47 4.05
N HIS A 40 -10.92 -2.60 3.21
CA HIS A 40 -10.82 -2.14 1.81
C HIS A 40 -10.54 -0.64 1.73
N GLU A 41 -10.95 0.15 2.73
CA GLU A 41 -10.72 1.59 2.77
C GLU A 41 -9.23 1.97 2.83
N GLY A 42 -8.37 1.03 3.20
CA GLY A 42 -6.92 1.24 3.23
C GLY A 42 -6.23 1.00 1.91
N PHE A 43 -6.95 0.61 0.87
CA PHE A 43 -6.40 0.26 -0.44
C PHE A 43 -6.99 1.18 -1.51
N GLU A 44 -6.12 1.75 -2.34
CA GLU A 44 -6.54 2.65 -3.40
C GLU A 44 -5.82 2.36 -4.70
N ILE A 45 -6.56 2.42 -5.79
CA ILE A 45 -6.02 2.24 -7.14
C ILE A 45 -5.71 3.62 -7.71
N PHE A 46 -4.54 3.75 -8.33
CA PHE A 46 -4.08 5.00 -8.94
C PHE A 46 -4.41 4.99 -10.43
N TYR A 47 -5.16 5.99 -10.87
CA TYR A 47 -5.63 6.12 -12.25
C TYR A 47 -4.96 7.30 -12.93
N ILE A 48 -4.52 7.09 -14.18
CA ILE A 48 -4.09 8.14 -15.08
C ILE A 48 -4.90 7.98 -16.37
N ALA A 49 -5.59 9.05 -16.78
CA ALA A 49 -6.43 9.06 -17.99
C ALA A 49 -7.40 7.85 -18.03
N HIS A 50 -8.03 7.58 -16.89
CA HIS A 50 -8.98 6.48 -16.70
C HIS A 50 -8.38 5.07 -16.78
N GLN A 51 -7.04 4.99 -16.81
CA GLN A 51 -6.35 3.70 -16.77
C GLN A 51 -5.85 3.42 -15.35
N ALA A 52 -6.11 2.23 -14.84
CA ALA A 52 -5.56 1.79 -13.56
C ALA A 52 -4.08 1.44 -13.79
N ILE A 53 -3.17 2.19 -13.18
CA ILE A 53 -1.75 2.00 -13.43
C ILE A 53 -0.97 1.50 -12.23
N GLY A 54 -1.60 1.45 -11.06
CA GLY A 54 -0.94 0.99 -9.86
C GLY A 54 -1.88 0.98 -8.68
N TYR A 55 -1.38 0.55 -7.54
CA TYR A 55 -2.14 0.66 -6.31
C TYR A 55 -1.23 0.81 -5.09
N ILE A 56 -1.82 1.28 -4.00
CA ILE A 56 -1.15 1.44 -2.72
C ILE A 56 -2.11 1.01 -1.62
N GLY A 57 -1.61 0.37 -0.60
CA GLY A 57 -2.47 0.04 0.53
C GLY A 57 -1.82 -0.81 1.59
N GLY A 58 -2.55 -0.96 2.68
CA GLY A 58 -2.15 -1.73 3.83
C GLY A 58 -3.20 -1.64 4.93
N LEU A 59 -2.83 -2.11 6.10
CA LEU A 59 -3.71 -2.17 7.27
C LEU A 59 -3.28 -1.13 8.31
N ARG A 60 -4.05 -1.00 9.38
CA ARG A 60 -3.72 -0.11 10.49
C ARG A 60 -3.40 -0.92 11.74
N ASN A 61 -2.53 -0.38 12.59
CA ASN A 61 -2.23 -1.00 13.87
C ASN A 61 -1.69 0.07 14.82
N ASN A 62 -1.73 -0.20 16.12
CA ASN A 62 -1.23 0.73 17.14
C ASN A 62 0.28 0.67 17.32
N GLU A 63 0.95 -0.34 16.79
CA GLU A 63 2.38 -0.50 16.94
C GLU A 63 3.14 0.20 15.82
N CYS A 64 4.25 0.84 16.16
CA CYS A 64 5.06 1.58 15.20
C CYS A 64 6.16 0.73 14.57
N ASN A 65 6.17 -0.58 14.79
CA ASN A 65 6.97 -1.52 14.03
C ASN A 65 6.03 -2.24 13.05
N LEU A 66 6.60 -2.86 12.03
CA LEU A 66 5.85 -3.59 11.03
C LEU A 66 6.26 -5.06 11.13
N PRO A 67 5.65 -5.84 12.03
CA PRO A 67 6.02 -7.24 12.16
C PRO A 67 5.58 -8.04 10.93
N ASP A 68 6.35 -9.07 10.59
CA ASP A 68 6.04 -9.90 9.42
C ASP A 68 4.65 -10.53 9.49
N SER A 69 4.16 -10.79 10.71
CA SER A 69 2.83 -11.34 10.92
C SER A 69 1.70 -10.46 10.36
N MET A 70 1.93 -9.15 10.24
CA MET A 70 0.93 -8.25 9.66
C MET A 70 0.66 -8.55 8.18
N TYR A 71 1.68 -9.00 7.45
CA TYR A 71 1.51 -9.38 6.04
C TYR A 71 0.71 -10.66 5.88
N GLU A 72 0.79 -11.55 6.87
CA GLU A 72 0.19 -12.88 6.79
C GLU A 72 -1.19 -12.95 7.42
N ASN A 73 -1.52 -12.03 8.32
CA ASN A 73 -2.75 -12.10 9.09
C ASN A 73 -3.48 -10.75 9.08
N ALA A 74 -4.47 -10.63 8.19
CA ALA A 74 -5.26 -9.42 8.06
C ALA A 74 -6.09 -9.11 9.33
N PHE A 75 -6.34 -10.09 10.17
CA PHE A 75 -7.09 -9.89 11.41
C PHE A 75 -6.30 -9.13 12.47
N LEU A 76 -5.02 -8.88 12.24
CA LEU A 76 -4.23 -7.99 13.09
C LEU A 76 -4.55 -6.50 12.84
N HIS A 77 -5.33 -6.21 11.83
CA HIS A 77 -5.79 -4.85 11.57
C HIS A 77 -6.59 -4.32 12.76
N GLN A 78 -6.30 -3.09 13.15
CA GLN A 78 -7.04 -2.36 14.19
C GLN A 78 -7.67 -1.13 13.56
N GLU A 79 -9.00 -1.07 13.57
CA GLU A 79 -9.77 -0.06 12.83
C GLU A 79 -9.37 1.37 13.16
N ASN A 80 -9.09 1.66 14.43
CA ASN A 80 -8.63 2.98 14.87
C ASN A 80 -7.16 2.98 15.24
N GLY A 81 -6.37 2.12 14.58
CA GLY A 81 -4.93 2.03 14.83
C GLY A 81 -4.24 3.36 14.58
N LYS A 82 -3.21 3.65 15.35
CA LYS A 82 -2.48 4.92 15.29
C LYS A 82 -1.63 5.06 14.04
N TYR A 83 -1.23 3.95 13.45
CA TYR A 83 -0.31 3.95 12.31
C TYR A 83 -0.93 3.27 11.11
N GLN A 84 -0.75 3.88 9.94
CA GLN A 84 -1.13 3.26 8.67
C GLN A 84 0.06 2.48 8.14
N MET A 85 -0.06 1.17 8.06
CA MET A 85 0.93 0.33 7.41
C MET A 85 0.73 0.42 5.90
N ILE A 86 1.82 0.45 5.15
CA ILE A 86 1.78 0.40 3.70
C ILE A 86 2.48 -0.90 3.28
N PHE A 87 1.72 -1.84 2.75
CA PHE A 87 2.22 -3.16 2.35
C PHE A 87 2.67 -3.18 0.91
N SER A 88 1.99 -2.44 0.04
CA SER A 88 2.24 -2.46 -1.38
C SER A 88 2.25 -1.06 -1.95
N VAL A 89 3.27 -0.77 -2.74
CA VAL A 89 3.37 0.42 -3.58
C VAL A 89 3.74 -0.09 -4.95
N CYS A 90 2.78 -0.13 -5.85
CA CYS A 90 2.93 -0.76 -7.17
C CYS A 90 2.59 0.19 -8.29
N ILE A 91 3.48 0.30 -9.27
CA ILE A 91 3.18 0.93 -10.56
C ILE A 91 3.48 -0.10 -11.64
N LEU A 92 2.53 -0.31 -12.55
CA LEU A 92 2.71 -1.24 -13.67
C LEU A 92 3.95 -0.87 -14.48
N PRO A 93 4.71 -1.86 -14.98
CA PRO A 93 6.01 -1.59 -15.62
C PRO A 93 5.98 -0.54 -16.73
N GLU A 94 4.95 -0.55 -17.58
CA GLU A 94 4.85 0.39 -18.71
C GLU A 94 4.64 1.84 -18.29
N TYR A 95 4.30 2.09 -17.03
CA TYR A 95 4.06 3.45 -16.51
C TYR A 95 5.17 3.94 -15.59
N ARG A 96 6.22 3.16 -15.41
CA ARG A 96 7.35 3.54 -14.54
C ARG A 96 8.22 4.60 -15.22
N GLY A 97 8.96 5.35 -14.38
CA GLY A 97 9.86 6.38 -14.89
C GLY A 97 9.21 7.72 -15.16
N HIS A 98 7.99 7.94 -14.73
CA HIS A 98 7.23 9.18 -14.94
C HIS A 98 6.91 9.93 -13.64
N GLY A 99 7.39 9.45 -12.50
CA GLY A 99 7.11 10.08 -11.21
C GLY A 99 5.76 9.71 -10.60
N TYR A 100 5.05 8.74 -11.16
CA TYR A 100 3.72 8.36 -10.66
C TYR A 100 3.75 7.72 -9.28
N ALA A 101 4.81 6.96 -8.96
CA ALA A 101 4.91 6.38 -7.61
C ALA A 101 4.96 7.48 -6.55
N ARG A 102 5.72 8.54 -6.81
CA ARG A 102 5.79 9.69 -5.89
C ARG A 102 4.44 10.37 -5.74
N GLU A 103 3.76 10.62 -6.84
CA GLU A 103 2.42 11.22 -6.80
C GLU A 103 1.45 10.36 -5.99
N MET A 104 1.47 9.05 -6.24
CA MET A 104 0.58 8.11 -5.57
C MET A 104 0.83 8.08 -4.06
N VAL A 105 2.08 7.96 -3.63
CA VAL A 105 2.42 7.89 -2.20
C VAL A 105 2.08 9.21 -1.52
N LYS A 106 2.43 10.34 -2.14
CA LYS A 106 2.13 11.66 -1.54
C LYS A 106 0.64 11.90 -1.41
N GLU A 107 -0.14 11.52 -2.40
CA GLU A 107 -1.60 11.66 -2.34
C GLU A 107 -2.19 10.79 -1.22
N TYR A 108 -1.72 9.55 -1.10
CA TYR A 108 -2.17 8.63 -0.07
C TYR A 108 -1.87 9.18 1.35
N VAL A 109 -0.66 9.67 1.55
CA VAL A 109 -0.25 10.28 2.82
C VAL A 109 -1.09 11.53 3.12
N GLU A 110 -1.28 12.39 2.13
CA GLU A 110 -2.03 13.63 2.30
C GLU A 110 -3.47 13.38 2.71
N GLN A 111 -4.10 12.36 2.14
CA GLN A 111 -5.48 12.01 2.48
C GLN A 111 -5.65 11.51 3.91
N ARG A 112 -4.60 10.91 4.50
CA ARG A 112 -4.70 10.17 5.76
C ARG A 112 -3.93 10.76 6.92
N LYS A 113 -3.10 11.76 6.68
CA LYS A 113 -2.18 12.28 7.70
C LYS A 113 -2.85 12.84 8.95
N ASN A 114 -4.12 13.23 8.86
CA ASN A 114 -4.86 13.77 10.00
C ASN A 114 -5.56 12.67 10.80
N ASP A 115 -5.64 11.45 10.26
CA ASP A 115 -6.33 10.34 10.88
C ASP A 115 -5.38 9.36 11.60
N VAL A 116 -4.09 9.46 11.32
CA VAL A 116 -3.08 8.57 11.89
C VAL A 116 -1.89 9.37 12.39
N ASP A 117 -1.13 8.78 13.31
CA ASP A 117 0.08 9.40 13.88
C ASP A 117 1.27 9.26 12.94
N GLY A 118 1.22 8.32 12.03
CA GLY A 118 2.32 8.12 11.08
C GLY A 118 2.05 6.98 10.11
N PHE A 119 2.96 6.84 9.14
CA PHE A 119 2.92 5.83 8.11
C PHE A 119 4.16 4.95 8.24
N ILE A 120 3.98 3.64 8.11
CA ILE A 120 5.07 2.68 8.26
C ILE A 120 5.12 1.78 7.03
N LEU A 121 6.31 1.60 6.47
CA LEU A 121 6.52 0.63 5.41
C LEU A 121 7.91 0.02 5.52
N ALA A 122 8.09 -1.15 4.91
CA ALA A 122 9.37 -1.80 4.76
C ALA A 122 9.82 -1.70 3.32
N CYS A 123 11.08 -1.35 3.10
CA CYS A 123 11.64 -1.24 1.76
C CYS A 123 13.15 -1.51 1.79
N LYS A 124 13.76 -1.57 0.63
CA LYS A 124 15.21 -1.71 0.52
C LYS A 124 15.89 -0.38 0.87
N ASP A 125 17.12 -0.47 1.39
CA ASP A 125 17.89 0.69 1.86
C ASP A 125 17.87 1.88 0.91
N HIS A 126 18.10 1.62 -0.37
CA HIS A 126 18.21 2.70 -1.35
C HIS A 126 16.92 3.44 -1.62
N LEU A 127 15.77 2.90 -1.17
CA LEU A 127 14.46 3.53 -1.34
C LEU A 127 14.03 4.36 -0.12
N ILE A 128 14.76 4.29 0.98
CA ILE A 128 14.41 5.03 2.20
C ILE A 128 14.27 6.54 1.93
N PRO A 129 15.24 7.21 1.28
CA PRO A 129 15.09 8.65 1.03
C PRO A 129 13.88 8.99 0.19
N PHE A 130 13.53 8.12 -0.76
CA PHE A 130 12.34 8.32 -1.60
C PHE A 130 11.07 8.37 -0.76
N TYR A 131 10.88 7.36 0.10
CA TYR A 131 9.66 7.28 0.91
C TYR A 131 9.62 8.37 1.98
N GLU A 132 10.76 8.69 2.57
CA GLU A 132 10.83 9.80 3.53
C GLU A 132 10.45 11.12 2.87
N SER A 133 10.88 11.33 1.64
CA SER A 133 10.53 12.55 0.89
C SER A 133 9.04 12.62 0.55
N CYS A 134 8.34 11.49 0.59
CA CYS A 134 6.90 11.43 0.36
C CYS A 134 6.08 11.62 1.63
N GLY A 135 6.72 11.75 2.80
CA GLY A 135 6.03 11.94 4.07
C GLY A 135 5.88 10.69 4.92
N VAL A 136 6.52 9.59 4.54
CA VAL A 136 6.53 8.36 5.34
C VAL A 136 7.63 8.48 6.38
N LYS A 137 7.26 8.50 7.66
CA LYS A 137 8.22 8.76 8.75
C LYS A 137 8.94 7.52 9.26
N PHE A 138 8.26 6.38 9.26
CA PHE A 138 8.80 5.16 9.82
C PHE A 138 9.08 4.16 8.72
N VAL A 139 10.27 4.25 8.13
CA VAL A 139 10.68 3.36 7.05
C VAL A 139 11.60 2.29 7.64
N LYS A 140 11.23 1.04 7.42
CA LYS A 140 11.96 -0.12 7.92
C LYS A 140 12.69 -0.79 6.76
N VAL A 141 13.92 -1.25 7.00
CA VAL A 141 14.67 -2.02 6.01
C VAL A 141 14.10 -3.43 5.93
N SER A 142 13.81 -3.86 4.73
CA SER A 142 13.29 -5.22 4.50
C SER A 142 14.41 -6.19 4.15
#